data_1c32fe3fadf686cfd8a4d498e94a2377
#
_entry.id   1c32fe3fadf686cfd8a4d498e94a2377
#
_cell.length_a   1.000
_cell.length_b   1.000
_cell.length_c   1.000
_cell.angle_alpha   90.00
_cell.angle_beta   90.00
_cell.angle_gamma   90.00
#
_symmetry.space_group_name_H-M   'P 1'
#
loop_
_entity.id
_entity.type
_entity.pdbx_description
1 polymer ?
#
loop_
_entity_poly.entity_id
_entity_poly.type
_entity_poly.pdbx_seq_one_letter_code
_entity_poly.pdbx_strand_id
1 'polypeptide(L)'
;ESAAFVTENGNEGEILSRLKQIVAAEEPVSAGFLKRRCLASLGITKYGVKVEGSMDQLIASCGFKQEKLLGEVYYRKTDRYNNFDRYRVEEGEPLRRTGDDLTPYDVIALIRAALEDKVALYVDEIVSLVNGVFRLHKPDDRAAAFVNACITLGEKQGLFLRSVSDRISLA
;
A
#
# COMPACT_ATOMS: atom_id res chain seq x y z
N GLU A 1 -4.44 8.87 28.02
CA GLU A 1 -4.69 10.20 27.39
C GLU A 1 -4.87 10.11 25.88
N SER A 2 -3.98 9.44 25.16
CA SER A 2 -4.03 9.38 23.69
C SER A 2 -5.22 8.60 23.11
N ALA A 3 -5.65 7.53 23.78
CA ALA A 3 -6.80 6.74 23.30
C ALA A 3 -8.13 7.50 23.50
N ALA A 4 -8.23 8.29 24.55
CA ALA A 4 -9.39 9.13 24.82
C ALA A 4 -9.60 10.16 23.71
N PHE A 5 -8.52 10.71 23.14
CA PHE A 5 -8.58 11.69 22.05
C PHE A 5 -9.38 11.18 20.84
N VAL A 6 -9.20 9.92 20.46
CA VAL A 6 -9.89 9.34 19.31
C VAL A 6 -11.33 8.94 19.62
N THR A 7 -11.63 8.62 20.87
CA THR A 7 -12.94 8.10 21.30
C THR A 7 -13.88 9.17 21.85
N GLU A 8 -13.39 10.37 22.14
CA GLU A 8 -14.18 11.48 22.66
C GLU A 8 -14.85 12.27 21.54
N ASN A 9 -16.11 12.64 21.77
CA ASN A 9 -16.98 13.36 20.82
C ASN A 9 -16.51 14.79 20.59
N GLY A 10 -15.49 15.16 20.08
CA GLY A 10 -15.04 16.53 19.83
C GLY A 10 -13.86 16.59 18.87
N ASN A 11 -13.19 15.46 18.70
CA ASN A 11 -11.99 15.37 17.88
C ASN A 11 -12.24 14.75 16.49
N GLU A 12 -13.48 14.33 16.23
CA GLU A 12 -13.85 13.67 14.97
C GLU A 12 -13.53 14.54 13.74
N GLY A 13 -13.84 15.83 13.81
CA GLY A 13 -13.58 16.75 12.70
C GLY A 13 -12.10 16.85 12.34
N GLU A 14 -11.22 16.89 13.33
CA GLU A 14 -9.77 16.91 13.12
C GLU A 14 -9.28 15.60 12.52
N ILE A 15 -9.74 14.47 13.04
CA ILE A 15 -9.35 13.14 12.54
C ILE A 15 -9.84 12.94 11.11
N LEU A 16 -11.08 13.30 10.79
CA LEU A 16 -11.64 13.24 9.45
C LEU A 16 -10.84 14.10 8.46
N SER A 17 -10.47 15.30 8.87
CA SER A 17 -9.64 16.19 8.05
C SER A 17 -8.28 15.57 7.74
N ARG A 18 -7.62 14.98 8.75
CA ARG A 18 -6.32 14.30 8.57
C ARG A 18 -6.42 13.08 7.67
N LEU A 19 -7.45 12.26 7.85
CA LEU A 19 -7.69 11.10 6.98
C LEU A 19 -7.82 11.51 5.52
N LYS A 20 -8.61 12.54 5.24
CA LYS A 20 -8.80 13.09 3.88
C LYS A 20 -7.50 13.64 3.30
N GLN A 21 -6.71 14.33 4.10
CA GLN A 21 -5.39 14.85 3.67
C GLN A 21 -4.42 13.73 3.33
N ILE A 22 -4.37 12.68 4.14
CA ILE A 22 -3.47 11.54 3.91
C ILE A 22 -3.86 10.82 2.61
N VAL A 23 -5.13 10.51 2.43
CA VAL A 23 -5.59 9.85 1.19
C VAL A 23 -5.33 10.71 -0.03
N ALA A 24 -5.58 12.02 0.04
CA ALA A 24 -5.31 12.93 -1.07
C ALA A 24 -3.83 13.00 -1.45
N ALA A 25 -2.92 12.91 -0.47
CA ALA A 25 -1.48 13.02 -0.69
C ALA A 25 -0.83 11.67 -1.06
N GLU A 26 -1.30 10.58 -0.47
CA GLU A 26 -0.63 9.27 -0.50
C GLU A 26 -1.44 8.15 -1.17
N GLU A 27 -2.56 8.47 -1.80
CA GLU A 27 -3.41 7.48 -2.48
C GLU A 27 -2.67 6.65 -3.55
N PRO A 28 -2.96 5.37 -3.72
CA PRO A 28 -3.85 4.53 -2.92
C PRO A 28 -3.18 4.07 -1.62
N VAL A 29 -3.94 3.97 -0.55
CA VAL A 29 -3.41 3.57 0.77
C VAL A 29 -4.21 2.40 1.35
N SER A 30 -3.52 1.47 2.00
CA SER A 30 -4.19 0.41 2.74
C SER A 30 -4.92 0.94 3.97
N ALA A 31 -5.94 0.23 4.43
CA ALA A 31 -6.66 0.56 5.64
C ALA A 31 -5.71 0.62 6.86
N GLY A 32 -4.81 -0.35 6.98
CA GLY A 32 -3.84 -0.40 8.07
C GLY A 32 -2.85 0.76 8.04
N PHE A 33 -2.31 1.08 6.86
CA PHE A 33 -1.41 2.23 6.68
C PHE A 33 -2.11 3.54 7.04
N LEU A 34 -3.33 3.74 6.54
CA LEU A 34 -4.10 4.96 6.79
C LEU A 34 -4.35 5.19 8.28
N LYS A 35 -4.75 4.14 9.01
CA LYS A 35 -4.94 4.21 10.47
C LYS A 35 -3.66 4.57 11.20
N ARG A 36 -2.57 3.85 10.93
CA ARG A 36 -1.27 4.10 11.55
C ARG A 36 -0.74 5.50 11.26
N ARG A 37 -0.83 5.94 10.03
CA ARG A 37 -0.36 7.26 9.59
C ARG A 37 -1.14 8.39 10.26
N CYS A 38 -2.46 8.27 10.29
CA CYS A 38 -3.32 9.25 10.94
C CYS A 38 -3.04 9.34 12.45
N LEU A 39 -3.00 8.21 13.14
CA LEU A 39 -2.74 8.16 14.58
C LEU A 39 -1.33 8.65 14.92
N ALA A 40 -0.32 8.29 14.13
CA ALA A 40 1.04 8.80 14.32
C ALA A 40 1.12 10.32 14.18
N SER A 41 0.35 10.93 13.27
CA SER A 41 0.27 12.37 13.14
C SER A 41 -0.32 13.09 14.35
N LEU A 42 -1.04 12.33 15.21
CA LEU A 42 -1.60 12.78 16.48
C LEU A 42 -0.72 12.38 17.68
N GLY A 43 0.47 11.83 17.43
CA GLY A 43 1.36 11.36 18.49
C GLY A 43 1.00 9.99 19.08
N ILE A 44 0.06 9.26 18.45
CA ILE A 44 -0.42 7.97 18.92
C ILE A 44 0.28 6.85 18.14
N THR A 45 1.22 6.17 18.77
CA THR A 45 1.99 5.08 18.14
C THR A 45 1.58 3.69 18.60
N LYS A 46 0.85 3.60 19.72
CA LYS A 46 0.32 2.34 20.27
C LYS A 46 -1.15 2.50 20.58
N TYR A 47 -1.97 1.61 20.08
CA TYR A 47 -3.41 1.65 20.26
C TYR A 47 -4.01 0.24 20.24
N GLY A 48 -5.16 0.09 20.85
CA GLY A 48 -5.88 -1.18 20.95
C GLY A 48 -7.12 -1.24 20.06
N VAL A 49 -7.86 -2.33 20.21
CA VAL A 49 -9.05 -2.66 19.39
C VAL A 49 -10.12 -1.56 19.41
N LYS A 50 -10.31 -0.88 20.56
CA LYS A 50 -11.31 0.19 20.69
C LYS A 50 -10.99 1.38 19.79
N VAL A 51 -9.74 1.82 19.79
CA VAL A 51 -9.28 2.92 18.91
C VAL A 51 -9.36 2.50 17.45
N GLU A 52 -8.95 1.28 17.15
CA GLU A 52 -9.01 0.74 15.79
C GLU A 52 -10.44 0.71 15.25
N GLY A 53 -11.40 0.24 16.05
CA GLY A 53 -12.83 0.24 15.71
C GLY A 53 -13.38 1.65 15.48
N SER A 54 -12.98 2.62 16.30
CA SER A 54 -13.37 4.03 16.12
C SER A 54 -12.80 4.61 14.83
N MET A 55 -11.54 4.30 14.51
CA MET A 55 -10.91 4.71 13.26
C MET A 55 -11.61 4.10 12.04
N ASP A 56 -12.00 2.84 12.11
CA ASP A 56 -12.74 2.18 11.02
C ASP A 56 -14.06 2.89 10.73
N GLN A 57 -14.79 3.31 11.75
CA GLN A 57 -16.04 4.07 11.60
C GLN A 57 -15.78 5.44 10.98
N LEU A 58 -14.75 6.15 11.40
CA LEU A 58 -14.39 7.46 10.85
C LEU A 58 -13.95 7.36 9.39
N ILE A 59 -13.17 6.35 9.04
CA ILE A 59 -12.77 6.08 7.66
C ILE A 59 -14.01 5.79 6.79
N ALA A 60 -14.93 4.97 7.26
CA ALA A 60 -16.17 4.68 6.54
C ALA A 60 -16.99 5.95 6.26
N SER A 61 -17.00 6.89 7.20
CA SER A 61 -17.73 8.16 7.06
C SER A 61 -17.09 9.14 6.06
N CYS A 62 -15.82 8.95 5.71
CA CYS A 62 -15.13 9.80 4.73
C CYS A 62 -15.63 9.59 3.28
N GLY A 63 -16.25 8.46 2.97
CA GLY A 63 -16.77 8.16 1.64
C GLY A 63 -15.68 8.00 0.57
N PHE A 64 -14.49 7.50 0.93
CA PHE A 64 -13.42 7.22 -0.03
C PHE A 64 -13.84 6.16 -1.04
N LYS A 65 -13.32 6.25 -2.26
CA LYS A 65 -13.33 5.12 -3.18
C LYS A 65 -12.48 4.01 -2.58
N GLN A 66 -12.96 2.77 -2.70
CA GLN A 66 -12.25 1.62 -2.13
C GLN A 66 -12.24 0.44 -3.07
N GLU A 67 -11.20 -0.36 -2.94
CA GLU A 67 -11.03 -1.60 -3.66
C GLU A 67 -10.36 -2.62 -2.75
N LYS A 68 -10.81 -3.87 -2.82
CA LYS A 68 -10.18 -4.97 -2.08
C LYS A 68 -9.26 -5.75 -3.02
N LEU A 69 -7.96 -5.75 -2.72
CA LEU A 69 -6.94 -6.49 -3.45
C LEU A 69 -6.11 -7.31 -2.47
N LEU A 70 -5.88 -8.58 -2.78
CA LEU A 70 -5.07 -9.49 -1.96
C LEU A 70 -5.48 -9.54 -0.49
N GLY A 71 -6.80 -9.45 -0.23
CA GLY A 71 -7.35 -9.48 1.12
C GLY A 71 -7.29 -8.19 1.91
N GLU A 72 -6.71 -7.12 1.36
CA GLU A 72 -6.60 -5.79 1.98
C GLU A 72 -7.49 -4.78 1.26
N VAL A 73 -8.05 -3.85 2.01
CA VAL A 73 -8.82 -2.73 1.46
C VAL A 73 -7.89 -1.55 1.22
N TYR A 74 -7.97 -0.99 0.02
CA TYR A 74 -7.22 0.20 -0.38
C TYR A 74 -8.19 1.36 -0.62
N TYR A 75 -7.86 2.51 -0.06
CA TYR A 75 -8.64 3.75 -0.19
C TYR A 75 -7.97 4.71 -1.15
N ARG A 76 -8.77 5.41 -1.94
CA ARG A 76 -8.33 6.44 -2.86
C ARG A 76 -9.37 7.54 -3.00
N LYS A 77 -8.93 8.71 -3.44
CA LYS A 77 -9.78 9.84 -3.80
C LYS A 77 -10.09 9.83 -5.31
N THR A 78 -9.10 9.45 -6.12
CA THR A 78 -9.15 9.50 -7.59
C THR A 78 -8.92 8.11 -8.20
N ASP A 79 -9.07 7.99 -9.52
CA ASP A 79 -8.77 6.77 -10.27
C ASP A 79 -7.37 6.77 -10.90
N ARG A 80 -6.51 7.70 -10.48
CA ARG A 80 -5.17 7.91 -11.07
C ARG A 80 -4.29 6.66 -11.09
N TYR A 81 -4.41 5.79 -10.11
CA TYR A 81 -3.55 4.60 -9.93
C TYR A 81 -4.26 3.28 -10.27
N ASN A 82 -5.46 3.36 -10.82
CA ASN A 82 -6.35 2.22 -11.01
C ASN A 82 -5.86 1.18 -12.04
N ASN A 83 -4.98 1.60 -12.96
CA ASN A 83 -4.55 0.79 -14.10
C ASN A 83 -3.21 0.08 -13.90
N PHE A 84 -2.65 0.08 -12.70
CA PHE A 84 -1.34 -0.51 -12.42
C PHE A 84 -0.22 0.00 -13.34
N ASP A 85 -0.25 1.28 -13.67
CA ASP A 85 0.68 1.90 -14.62
C ASP A 85 1.59 2.96 -13.96
N ARG A 86 1.39 3.24 -12.69
CA ARG A 86 2.15 4.24 -11.94
C ARG A 86 2.57 3.72 -10.58
N TYR A 87 3.81 3.95 -10.23
CA TYR A 87 4.33 3.69 -8.89
C TYR A 87 4.98 4.93 -8.31
N ARG A 88 5.02 4.98 -7.00
CA ARG A 88 5.54 6.10 -6.24
C ARG A 88 6.82 5.71 -5.55
N VAL A 89 7.84 6.53 -5.72
CA VAL A 89 9.11 6.42 -5.00
C VAL A 89 9.21 7.63 -4.08
N GLU A 90 9.56 7.43 -2.82
CA GLU A 90 9.80 8.54 -1.90
C GLU A 90 11.06 9.29 -2.30
N GLU A 91 10.93 10.62 -2.41
CA GLU A 91 12.05 11.53 -2.55
C GLU A 91 12.54 11.94 -1.13
N GLY A 92 13.84 11.95 -0.93
CA GLY A 92 14.44 12.35 0.34
C GLY A 92 14.88 11.21 1.25
N GLU A 93 15.01 11.48 2.56
CA GLU A 93 15.39 10.47 3.54
C GLU A 93 14.32 9.39 3.65
N PRO A 94 14.66 8.10 3.51
CA PRO A 94 13.67 7.04 3.51
C PRO A 94 13.02 6.94 4.88
N LEU A 95 11.70 7.09 4.93
CA LEU A 95 10.92 6.55 6.03
C LEU A 95 11.19 5.05 6.10
N ARG A 96 11.20 4.48 7.30
CA ARG A 96 11.37 3.03 7.47
C ARG A 96 10.17 2.30 6.89
N ARG A 97 10.22 2.02 5.60
CA ARG A 97 9.20 1.22 4.91
C ARG A 97 9.42 -0.26 5.19
N THR A 98 8.33 -0.95 5.43
CA THR A 98 8.26 -2.40 5.49
C THR A 98 7.43 -2.93 4.33
N GLY A 99 7.40 -4.24 4.13
CA GLY A 99 6.54 -4.85 3.12
C GLY A 99 5.06 -4.53 3.30
N ASP A 100 4.62 -4.27 4.54
CA ASP A 100 3.23 -3.91 4.85
C ASP A 100 2.82 -2.51 4.32
N ASP A 101 3.79 -1.68 3.96
CA ASP A 101 3.55 -0.33 3.42
C ASP A 101 3.45 -0.33 1.88
N LEU A 102 3.73 -1.45 1.24
CA LEU A 102 3.62 -1.59 -0.21
C LEU A 102 2.17 -1.78 -0.64
N THR A 103 1.86 -1.31 -1.84
CA THR A 103 0.55 -1.58 -2.46
C THR A 103 0.72 -2.41 -3.73
N PRO A 104 -0.28 -3.24 -4.11
CA PRO A 104 -0.25 -3.96 -5.38
C PRO A 104 -0.16 -3.02 -6.58
N TYR A 105 -0.74 -1.84 -6.49
CA TYR A 105 -0.69 -0.81 -7.55
C TYR A 105 0.76 -0.40 -7.85
N ASP A 106 1.53 -0.07 -6.81
CA ASP A 106 2.92 0.33 -6.95
C ASP A 106 3.81 -0.82 -7.41
N VAL A 107 3.65 -2.00 -6.81
CA VAL A 107 4.49 -3.18 -7.12
C VAL A 107 4.27 -3.65 -8.55
N ILE A 108 3.03 -3.81 -8.98
CA ILE A 108 2.71 -4.25 -10.34
C ILE A 108 3.18 -3.22 -11.36
N ALA A 109 2.98 -1.94 -11.11
CA ALA A 109 3.46 -0.88 -11.99
C ALA A 109 4.99 -0.88 -12.14
N LEU A 110 5.73 -1.08 -11.06
CA LEU A 110 7.18 -1.21 -11.10
C LEU A 110 7.62 -2.42 -11.93
N ILE A 111 6.99 -3.58 -11.72
CA ILE A 111 7.30 -4.80 -12.48
C ILE A 111 7.05 -4.57 -13.97
N ARG A 112 5.93 -3.96 -14.33
CA ARG A 112 5.63 -3.64 -15.73
C ARG A 112 6.71 -2.74 -16.36
N ALA A 113 7.09 -1.68 -15.67
CA ALA A 113 8.14 -0.78 -16.13
C ALA A 113 9.48 -1.51 -16.34
N ALA A 114 9.85 -2.39 -15.42
CA ALA A 114 11.08 -3.17 -15.54
C ALA A 114 11.04 -4.16 -16.72
N LEU A 115 9.88 -4.75 -16.97
CA LEU A 115 9.69 -5.70 -18.07
C LEU A 115 9.58 -5.04 -19.45
N GLU A 116 9.37 -3.73 -19.53
CA GLU A 116 9.47 -2.98 -20.79
C GLU A 116 10.90 -2.97 -21.34
N ASP A 117 11.89 -2.90 -20.45
CA ASP A 117 13.31 -2.90 -20.81
C ASP A 117 13.92 -4.31 -20.90
N LYS A 118 13.27 -5.29 -20.34
CA LYS A 118 13.74 -6.68 -20.25
C LYS A 118 12.68 -7.65 -20.75
N VAL A 119 13.13 -8.66 -21.49
CA VAL A 119 12.23 -9.66 -22.08
C VAL A 119 11.53 -10.48 -20.98
N ALA A 120 12.27 -10.86 -19.94
CA ALA A 120 11.74 -11.59 -18.81
C ALA A 120 12.65 -11.46 -17.58
N LEU A 121 12.08 -11.59 -16.38
CA LEU A 121 12.79 -11.60 -15.11
C LEU A 121 12.39 -12.82 -14.29
N TYR A 122 13.33 -13.39 -13.54
CA TYR A 122 13.01 -14.38 -12.52
C TYR A 122 12.30 -13.71 -11.33
N VAL A 123 11.49 -14.48 -10.60
CA VAL A 123 10.77 -13.98 -9.42
C VAL A 123 11.74 -13.39 -8.39
N ASP A 124 12.88 -14.03 -8.14
CA ASP A 124 13.88 -13.52 -7.18
C ASP A 124 14.48 -12.17 -7.62
N GLU A 125 14.69 -11.98 -8.91
CA GLU A 125 15.14 -10.70 -9.47
C GLU A 125 14.10 -9.61 -9.24
N ILE A 126 12.82 -9.94 -9.41
CA ILE A 126 11.70 -9.03 -9.16
C ILE A 126 11.62 -8.66 -7.69
N VAL A 127 11.73 -9.63 -6.78
CA VAL A 127 11.75 -9.39 -5.33
C VAL A 127 12.89 -8.44 -4.96
N SER A 128 14.09 -8.66 -5.46
CA SER A 128 15.24 -7.79 -5.23
C SER A 128 15.03 -6.38 -5.78
N LEU A 129 14.43 -6.26 -6.95
CA LEU A 129 14.09 -4.98 -7.56
C LEU A 129 13.11 -4.19 -6.70
N VAL A 130 12.04 -4.82 -6.24
CA VAL A 130 11.04 -4.19 -5.38
C VAL A 130 11.66 -3.72 -4.07
N ASN A 131 12.44 -4.58 -3.41
CA ASN A 131 13.11 -4.24 -2.16
C ASN A 131 14.05 -3.04 -2.33
N GLY A 132 14.78 -2.98 -3.44
CA GLY A 132 15.71 -1.90 -3.74
C GLY A 132 15.04 -0.58 -4.10
N VAL A 133 14.08 -0.60 -5.01
CA VAL A 133 13.40 0.61 -5.50
C VAL A 133 12.57 1.28 -4.40
N PHE A 134 11.82 0.50 -3.63
CA PHE A 134 11.02 1.03 -2.51
C PHE A 134 11.81 1.16 -1.21
N ARG A 135 13.10 0.83 -1.21
CA ARG A 135 14.01 0.98 -0.06
C ARG A 135 13.47 0.34 1.22
N LEU A 136 13.05 -0.92 1.12
CA LEU A 136 12.49 -1.62 2.26
C LEU A 136 13.55 -1.80 3.36
N HIS A 137 13.15 -1.47 4.59
CA HIS A 137 13.97 -1.72 5.76
C HIS A 137 13.85 -3.18 6.18
N LYS A 138 14.96 -3.92 6.14
CA LYS A 138 15.02 -5.34 6.50
C LYS A 138 13.92 -6.15 5.82
N PRO A 139 13.93 -6.28 4.48
CA PRO A 139 12.95 -7.09 3.78
C PRO A 139 12.99 -8.53 4.27
N ASP A 140 11.84 -9.10 4.52
CA ASP A 140 11.64 -10.44 5.05
C ASP A 140 10.84 -11.33 4.09
N ASP A 141 10.54 -12.55 4.53
CA ASP A 141 9.77 -13.52 3.74
C ASP A 141 8.34 -13.03 3.45
N ARG A 142 7.76 -12.17 4.30
CA ARG A 142 6.44 -11.58 4.06
C ARG A 142 6.48 -10.58 2.92
N ALA A 143 7.55 -9.79 2.82
CA ALA A 143 7.74 -8.88 1.69
C ALA A 143 7.86 -9.67 0.38
N ALA A 144 8.65 -10.75 0.36
CA ALA A 144 8.76 -11.64 -0.80
C ALA A 144 7.42 -12.30 -1.16
N ALA A 145 6.67 -12.78 -0.17
CA ALA A 145 5.34 -13.37 -0.36
C ALA A 145 4.35 -12.35 -0.95
N PHE A 146 4.41 -11.10 -0.51
CA PHE A 146 3.59 -10.02 -1.04
C PHE A 146 3.90 -9.74 -2.51
N VAL A 147 5.19 -9.69 -2.88
CA VAL A 147 5.61 -9.52 -4.29
C VAL A 147 5.10 -10.68 -5.14
N ASN A 148 5.23 -11.93 -4.66
CA ASN A 148 4.68 -13.09 -5.36
C ASN A 148 3.16 -13.01 -5.55
N ALA A 149 2.43 -12.55 -4.54
CA ALA A 149 0.98 -12.35 -4.63
C ALA A 149 0.63 -11.26 -5.65
N CYS A 150 1.43 -10.19 -5.74
CA CYS A 150 1.27 -9.14 -6.76
C CYS A 150 1.50 -9.68 -8.17
N ILE A 151 2.51 -10.53 -8.36
CA ILE A 151 2.76 -11.18 -9.65
C ILE A 151 1.54 -12.03 -10.06
N THR A 152 1.03 -12.85 -9.14
CA THR A 152 -0.17 -13.67 -9.39
C THR A 152 -1.39 -12.82 -9.71
N LEU A 153 -1.56 -11.69 -9.01
CA LEU A 153 -2.63 -10.74 -9.32
C LEU A 153 -2.46 -10.17 -10.74
N GLY A 154 -1.24 -9.78 -11.12
CA GLY A 154 -0.93 -9.30 -12.47
C GLY A 154 -1.20 -10.35 -13.56
N GLU A 155 -0.92 -11.63 -13.29
CA GLU A 155 -1.28 -12.73 -14.19
C GLU A 155 -2.80 -12.83 -14.36
N LYS A 156 -3.57 -12.75 -13.28
CA LYS A 156 -5.04 -12.76 -13.32
C LYS A 156 -5.62 -11.56 -14.05
N GLN A 157 -4.96 -10.42 -13.98
CA GLN A 157 -5.35 -9.20 -14.69
C GLN A 157 -4.92 -9.21 -16.18
N GLY A 158 -4.24 -10.26 -16.63
CA GLY A 158 -3.75 -10.36 -18.01
C GLY A 158 -2.56 -9.45 -18.31
N LEU A 159 -1.83 -9.01 -17.29
CA LEU A 159 -0.65 -8.14 -17.43
C LEU A 159 0.66 -8.91 -17.57
N PHE A 160 0.74 -10.08 -16.96
CA PHE A 160 1.94 -10.91 -16.91
C PHE A 160 1.68 -12.32 -17.41
N LEU A 161 2.73 -12.93 -17.94
CA LEU A 161 2.84 -14.34 -18.25
C LEU A 161 3.96 -14.96 -17.43
N ARG A 162 3.74 -16.16 -16.93
CA ARG A 162 4.75 -16.96 -16.22
C ARG A 162 5.13 -18.15 -17.06
N SER A 163 6.42 -18.30 -17.33
CA SER A 163 6.95 -19.48 -18.01
C SER A 163 7.08 -20.68 -17.07
N VAL A 164 7.33 -21.86 -17.66
CA VAL A 164 7.57 -23.11 -16.90
C VAL A 164 8.80 -23.00 -15.98
N SER A 165 9.77 -22.14 -16.33
CA SER A 165 10.98 -21.88 -15.54
C SER A 165 10.83 -20.71 -14.56
N ASP A 166 9.62 -20.31 -14.21
CA ASP A 166 9.33 -19.19 -13.29
C ASP A 166 9.90 -17.83 -13.72
N ARG A 167 9.96 -17.61 -15.02
CA ARG A 167 10.28 -16.29 -15.59
C ARG A 167 8.99 -15.54 -15.89
N ILE A 168 8.96 -14.28 -15.51
CA ILE A 168 7.82 -13.38 -15.70
C ILE A 168 8.12 -12.47 -16.89
N SER A 169 7.16 -12.33 -17.77
CA SER A 169 7.19 -11.42 -18.92
C SER A 169 5.88 -10.64 -19.04
N LEU A 170 5.87 -9.60 -19.87
CA LEU A 170 4.62 -8.92 -20.23
C LEU A 170 3.74 -9.85 -21.06
N ALA A 171 2.44 -9.77 -20.81
CA ALA A 171 1.45 -10.50 -21.59
C ALA A 171 1.24 -9.86 -22.98
#